data_74924bc931afd27cda028266d5a0e3fe
#
_entry.id   74924bc931afd27cda028266d5a0e3fe
#
_cell.length_a   1.000
_cell.length_b   1.000
_cell.length_c   1.000
_cell.angle_alpha   90.00
_cell.angle_beta   90.00
_cell.angle_gamma   90.00
#
_symmetry.space_group_name_H-M   'P 1'
#
loop_
_entity.id
_entity.type
_entity.pdbx_description
1 polymer ?
#
loop_
_entity_poly.entity_id
_entity_poly.type
_entity_poly.pdbx_seq_one_letter_code
_entity_poly.pdbx_strand_id
1 'polypeptide(L)'
;MKRFGILIRGSIILLQIILFANSCLSQGYNHTWLLGYHPNVNNPFDTMAQIDFNISSFSIVNYQRKIPFRGFTQANISDANGNLLMSSNGAWIANSTGDTMMNRSFLGYDSYINANAQGLSLVYANTLIPYPADSSKYVLFHHSTEYDGFSYPVYSINYSVIDITKDGGLGAVDSVQKYVTAIQDTFNCGIAACRHANGRDWWVVAQKHDTDTIYKILFTTNGIASVTTQKLNVPKAWYNVSQLTFSPDGKKFVYQTYIPNQPDSSYILTFDFDRCSGLFTTHNPVFVNRGYIWGLAFSPNSQFVYACTTDKLYQLDLNTNNLDTIATYDGFNSPYTWCCPTTFFNCYLAANGKIYITCGNAIQHIHEINYPDSTGTACDFQQHAIPIDCYHRGSVPNHPNYYLGCDTTQTTCPCLITGFNDVKQHDFKFSISPNPNNGNFKIMYLLPQNSKGILEVFDINGKAIYKQNLPPWSTMQYISLPKLANGVYNCTITSNNEGMHKKLVVFKE
;
A
#
# COMPACT_ATOMS: atom_id res chain seq x y z
N MET A 1 -33.24 38.42 49.81
CA MET A 1 -33.31 37.05 49.25
C MET A 1 -33.31 37.08 47.72
N LYS A 2 -32.23 37.43 47.07
CA LYS A 2 -32.06 37.32 45.60
C LYS A 2 -30.54 37.34 45.29
N ARG A 3 -29.81 36.25 45.60
CA ARG A 3 -28.41 36.05 45.18
C ARG A 3 -27.93 34.58 45.30
N PHE A 4 -28.78 33.60 45.11
CA PHE A 4 -28.36 32.18 45.19
C PHE A 4 -28.78 31.34 43.97
N GLY A 5 -29.25 31.96 42.89
CA GLY A 5 -29.83 31.23 41.73
C GLY A 5 -28.95 31.12 40.50
N ILE A 6 -27.73 31.69 40.48
CA ILE A 6 -26.93 31.79 39.23
C ILE A 6 -25.69 30.86 39.23
N LEU A 7 -25.32 30.28 40.35
CA LEU A 7 -24.10 29.42 40.44
C LEU A 7 -24.35 27.92 40.13
N ILE A 8 -25.58 27.46 40.01
CA ILE A 8 -25.87 26.04 39.74
C ILE A 8 -26.10 25.75 38.25
N ARG A 9 -26.36 26.76 37.42
CA ARG A 9 -26.52 26.55 35.96
C ARG A 9 -25.20 26.55 35.17
N GLY A 10 -24.15 27.10 35.76
CA GLY A 10 -22.81 27.09 35.11
C GLY A 10 -22.03 25.78 35.21
N SER A 11 -22.33 24.97 36.25
CA SER A 11 -21.57 23.70 36.47
C SER A 11 -22.13 22.50 35.71
N ILE A 12 -23.38 22.57 35.22
CA ILE A 12 -24.00 21.47 34.44
C ILE A 12 -23.64 21.55 32.96
N ILE A 13 -23.33 22.75 32.46
CA ILE A 13 -22.92 22.92 31.05
C ILE A 13 -21.42 22.52 30.85
N LEU A 14 -20.60 22.58 31.91
CA LEU A 14 -19.20 22.18 31.82
C LEU A 14 -18.99 20.67 31.90
N LEU A 15 -19.96 19.89 32.36
CA LEU A 15 -19.89 18.43 32.51
C LEU A 15 -20.36 17.66 31.27
N GLN A 16 -21.01 18.32 30.31
CA GLN A 16 -21.48 17.69 29.05
C GLN A 16 -20.50 17.82 27.88
N ILE A 17 -19.38 18.54 28.03
CA ILE A 17 -18.38 18.72 26.98
C ILE A 17 -17.23 17.68 27.05
N ILE A 18 -17.20 16.82 28.08
CA ILE A 18 -16.05 15.89 28.30
C ILE A 18 -16.30 14.47 27.71
N LEU A 19 -17.41 14.20 27.05
CA LEU A 19 -17.76 12.82 26.65
C LEU A 19 -17.74 12.52 25.15
N PHE A 20 -17.07 13.32 24.32
CA PHE A 20 -16.81 12.93 22.93
C PHE A 20 -15.33 13.14 22.55
N ALA A 21 -14.44 12.45 23.27
CA ALA A 21 -13.14 12.12 22.69
C ALA A 21 -13.37 10.98 21.68
N ASN A 22 -13.82 11.31 20.48
CA ASN A 22 -13.80 10.37 19.38
C ASN A 22 -12.33 10.00 19.10
N SER A 23 -11.94 8.79 19.46
CA SER A 23 -10.71 8.17 19.02
C SER A 23 -10.69 8.23 17.49
N CYS A 24 -9.83 9.07 16.93
CA CYS A 24 -9.51 8.99 15.52
C CYS A 24 -8.76 7.68 15.31
N LEU A 25 -9.47 6.69 14.84
CA LEU A 25 -8.89 5.43 14.46
C LEU A 25 -7.94 5.70 13.28
N SER A 26 -6.66 5.46 13.49
CA SER A 26 -5.70 5.34 12.41
C SER A 26 -6.24 4.26 11.46
N GLN A 27 -6.43 4.59 10.20
CA GLN A 27 -6.89 3.60 9.23
C GLN A 27 -5.72 2.64 8.95
N GLY A 28 -5.86 1.38 9.33
CA GLY A 28 -4.81 0.35 9.25
C GLY A 28 -4.84 -0.50 7.98
N TYR A 29 -5.52 -0.08 6.92
CA TYR A 29 -5.84 -0.90 5.74
C TYR A 29 -4.64 -1.61 5.10
N ASN A 30 -3.45 -1.00 5.10
CA ASN A 30 -2.22 -1.54 4.51
C ASN A 30 -1.15 -1.93 5.54
N HIS A 31 -1.51 -2.05 6.81
CA HIS A 31 -0.55 -2.29 7.88
C HIS A 31 -0.08 -3.74 7.98
N THR A 32 -0.74 -4.67 7.31
CA THR A 32 -0.37 -6.08 7.33
C THR A 32 0.07 -6.53 5.95
N TRP A 33 1.23 -7.17 5.86
CA TRP A 33 1.66 -7.91 4.69
C TRP A 33 1.70 -9.39 5.01
N LEU A 34 1.20 -10.20 4.09
CA LEU A 34 1.34 -11.64 4.13
C LEU A 34 2.50 -12.05 3.24
N LEU A 35 3.33 -12.95 3.73
CA LEU A 35 4.45 -13.52 3.00
C LEU A 35 4.34 -15.04 3.02
N GLY A 36 5.05 -15.69 2.14
CA GLY A 36 5.12 -17.14 2.10
C GLY A 36 5.04 -17.65 0.68
N TYR A 37 5.38 -18.92 0.52
CA TYR A 37 5.41 -19.58 -0.77
C TYR A 37 4.36 -20.67 -0.86
N HIS A 38 4.44 -21.64 0.03
CA HIS A 38 3.55 -22.79 0.04
C HIS A 38 3.43 -23.38 1.45
N PRO A 39 2.23 -23.60 1.98
CA PRO A 39 2.07 -24.26 3.26
C PRO A 39 2.33 -25.77 3.12
N ASN A 40 3.58 -26.19 3.17
CA ASN A 40 3.98 -27.57 3.14
C ASN A 40 4.54 -28.00 4.51
N VAL A 41 3.82 -28.79 5.24
CA VAL A 41 4.19 -29.24 6.59
C VAL A 41 5.47 -30.10 6.64
N ASN A 42 5.97 -30.57 5.52
CA ASN A 42 7.17 -31.40 5.45
C ASN A 42 8.47 -30.59 5.25
N ASN A 43 8.37 -29.30 4.99
CA ASN A 43 9.53 -28.42 4.86
C ASN A 43 9.36 -27.24 5.83
N PRO A 44 10.28 -27.05 6.79
CA PRO A 44 10.16 -25.99 7.81
C PRO A 44 10.17 -24.58 7.20
N PHE A 45 10.65 -24.38 5.98
CA PHE A 45 10.68 -23.10 5.29
C PHE A 45 9.46 -22.87 4.37
N ASP A 46 8.66 -23.89 4.13
CA ASP A 46 7.37 -23.76 3.42
C ASP A 46 6.26 -23.32 4.40
N THR A 47 6.57 -22.34 5.23
CA THR A 47 5.65 -21.71 6.17
C THR A 47 5.17 -20.37 5.61
N MET A 48 4.21 -19.78 6.28
CA MET A 48 3.71 -18.44 5.99
C MET A 48 4.20 -17.48 7.04
N ALA A 49 4.48 -16.25 6.65
CA ALA A 49 4.84 -15.18 7.58
C ALA A 49 3.90 -13.98 7.38
N GLN A 50 3.76 -13.21 8.44
CA GLN A 50 3.04 -11.95 8.43
C GLN A 50 3.98 -10.85 8.92
N ILE A 51 4.07 -9.77 8.16
CA ILE A 51 4.68 -8.54 8.62
C ILE A 51 3.57 -7.63 9.13
N ASP A 52 3.71 -7.16 10.36
CA ASP A 52 2.78 -6.22 10.96
C ASP A 52 3.48 -4.89 11.20
N PHE A 53 3.00 -3.85 10.49
CA PHE A 53 3.46 -2.47 10.62
C PHE A 53 2.75 -1.71 11.74
N ASN A 54 1.85 -2.34 12.51
CA ASN A 54 1.17 -1.74 13.65
C ASN A 54 2.01 -1.73 14.93
N ILE A 55 3.04 -2.57 15.02
CA ILE A 55 3.87 -2.71 16.22
C ILE A 55 5.20 -1.96 16.08
N SER A 56 5.75 -1.55 17.23
CA SER A 56 6.94 -0.69 17.29
C SER A 56 8.22 -1.33 16.80
N SER A 57 8.28 -2.63 16.76
CA SER A 57 9.32 -3.39 16.08
C SER A 57 8.66 -4.14 14.92
N PHE A 58 9.22 -3.97 13.74
CA PHE A 58 8.93 -4.82 12.61
C PHE A 58 8.95 -6.28 13.07
N SER A 59 7.81 -6.89 13.19
CA SER A 59 7.73 -8.29 13.61
C SER A 59 7.30 -9.13 12.44
N ILE A 60 8.05 -10.20 12.25
CA ILE A 60 7.67 -11.29 11.35
C ILE A 60 7.16 -12.40 12.24
N VAL A 61 5.89 -12.70 12.12
CA VAL A 61 5.26 -13.79 12.84
C VAL A 61 5.03 -14.93 11.87
N ASN A 62 5.56 -16.10 12.18
CA ASN A 62 5.22 -17.32 11.45
C ASN A 62 3.74 -17.63 11.64
N TYR A 63 3.03 -17.79 10.55
CA TYR A 63 1.59 -17.95 10.56
C TYR A 63 1.16 -19.16 9.72
N GLN A 64 0.29 -20.00 10.25
CA GLN A 64 -0.29 -21.10 9.49
C GLN A 64 -1.59 -20.61 8.83
N ARG A 65 -1.58 -20.41 7.53
CA ARG A 65 -2.74 -20.07 6.72
C ARG A 65 -2.91 -21.09 5.61
N LYS A 66 -4.14 -21.34 5.18
CA LYS A 66 -4.41 -22.25 4.07
C LYS A 66 -4.15 -21.62 2.70
N ILE A 67 -4.23 -20.27 2.60
CA ILE A 67 -4.00 -19.59 1.33
C ILE A 67 -2.50 -19.46 1.03
N PRO A 68 -1.98 -20.09 -0.03
CA PRO A 68 -0.61 -19.97 -0.47
C PRO A 68 -0.40 -18.75 -1.38
N PHE A 69 0.85 -18.27 -1.44
CA PHE A 69 1.26 -17.18 -2.34
C PHE A 69 2.44 -17.60 -3.22
N ARG A 70 2.34 -18.75 -3.87
CA ARG A 70 3.40 -19.29 -4.73
C ARG A 70 3.56 -18.49 -6.03
N GLY A 71 2.50 -17.84 -6.50
CA GLY A 71 2.52 -16.95 -7.65
C GLY A 71 2.99 -15.55 -7.30
N PHE A 72 2.80 -14.61 -8.23
CA PHE A 72 3.13 -13.19 -8.06
C PHE A 72 1.90 -12.33 -7.76
N THR A 73 0.71 -12.92 -7.75
CA THR A 73 -0.53 -12.20 -7.47
C THR A 73 -0.82 -12.25 -5.98
N GLN A 74 -0.96 -11.09 -5.38
CA GLN A 74 -1.40 -10.96 -3.99
C GLN A 74 -2.16 -9.66 -3.78
N ALA A 75 -3.26 -9.73 -3.02
CA ALA A 75 -3.89 -8.60 -2.37
C ALA A 75 -4.32 -9.00 -0.97
N ASN A 76 -4.23 -8.10 -0.02
CA ASN A 76 -4.89 -8.23 1.26
C ASN A 76 -5.34 -6.84 1.74
N ILE A 77 -6.22 -6.80 2.70
CA ILE A 77 -6.66 -5.58 3.33
C ILE A 77 -6.95 -5.82 4.80
N SER A 78 -6.64 -4.85 5.63
CA SER A 78 -6.91 -4.85 7.06
C SER A 78 -8.08 -3.90 7.40
N ASP A 79 -8.57 -3.94 8.63
CA ASP A 79 -9.52 -2.98 9.15
C ASP A 79 -8.81 -1.65 9.55
N ALA A 80 -9.59 -0.71 10.05
CA ALA A 80 -9.06 0.57 10.53
C ALA A 80 -8.05 0.43 11.69
N ASN A 81 -8.05 -0.68 12.41
CA ASN A 81 -7.12 -0.97 13.50
C ASN A 81 -5.88 -1.75 13.03
N GLY A 82 -5.81 -2.11 11.75
CA GLY A 82 -4.74 -2.90 11.16
C GLY A 82 -4.91 -4.41 11.30
N ASN A 83 -6.06 -4.90 11.77
CA ASN A 83 -6.34 -6.34 11.80
C ASN A 83 -6.68 -6.83 10.39
N LEU A 84 -6.05 -7.90 9.97
CA LEU A 84 -6.30 -8.48 8.65
C LEU A 84 -7.77 -8.89 8.51
N LEU A 85 -8.42 -8.44 7.46
CA LEU A 85 -9.79 -8.84 7.11
C LEU A 85 -9.82 -9.98 6.11
N MET A 86 -9.07 -9.85 5.03
CA MET A 86 -9.07 -10.83 3.94
C MET A 86 -7.81 -10.75 3.10
N SER A 87 -7.59 -11.79 2.31
CA SER A 87 -6.51 -11.85 1.33
C SER A 87 -6.92 -12.63 0.09
N SER A 88 -6.23 -12.39 -1.03
CA SER A 88 -6.41 -13.12 -2.29
C SER A 88 -5.07 -13.37 -2.96
N ASN A 89 -4.90 -14.56 -3.50
CA ASN A 89 -3.76 -14.94 -4.35
C ASN A 89 -4.09 -14.91 -5.86
N GLY A 90 -5.22 -14.26 -6.21
CA GLY A 90 -5.74 -14.19 -7.57
C GLY A 90 -6.60 -15.40 -7.97
N ALA A 91 -6.45 -16.55 -7.32
CA ALA A 91 -7.26 -17.74 -7.60
C ALA A 91 -8.48 -17.83 -6.69
N TRP A 92 -8.37 -17.39 -5.44
CA TRP A 92 -9.46 -17.42 -4.46
C TRP A 92 -9.28 -16.35 -3.37
N ILE A 93 -10.29 -16.22 -2.50
CA ILE A 93 -10.31 -15.28 -1.39
C ILE A 93 -10.30 -16.05 -0.08
N ALA A 94 -9.40 -15.66 0.83
CA ALA A 94 -9.34 -16.11 2.21
C ALA A 94 -9.88 -15.05 3.16
N ASN A 95 -10.54 -15.46 4.22
CA ASN A 95 -10.99 -14.63 5.33
C ASN A 95 -9.81 -14.27 6.28
N SER A 96 -10.09 -13.58 7.37
CA SER A 96 -9.09 -13.15 8.36
C SER A 96 -8.29 -14.29 8.98
N THR A 97 -8.83 -15.51 9.08
CA THR A 97 -8.13 -16.68 9.62
C THR A 97 -7.24 -17.39 8.58
N GLY A 98 -7.29 -16.96 7.32
CA GLY A 98 -6.61 -17.60 6.20
C GLY A 98 -7.35 -18.79 5.62
N ASP A 99 -8.57 -19.06 6.11
CA ASP A 99 -9.47 -20.04 5.54
C ASP A 99 -10.25 -19.47 4.35
N THR A 100 -10.83 -20.36 3.62
CA THR A 100 -11.71 -20.10 2.49
C THR A 100 -12.89 -19.23 2.88
N MET A 101 -13.06 -18.07 2.25
CA MET A 101 -14.22 -17.21 2.47
C MET A 101 -15.50 -17.83 1.91
N MET A 102 -16.64 -17.62 2.56
CA MET A 102 -17.95 -18.07 2.09
C MET A 102 -18.25 -17.54 0.68
N ASN A 103 -18.86 -18.35 -0.17
CA ASN A 103 -19.18 -18.06 -1.57
C ASN A 103 -17.98 -17.72 -2.47
N ARG A 104 -16.79 -18.06 -2.05
CA ARG A 104 -15.52 -17.72 -2.72
C ARG A 104 -15.33 -18.33 -4.10
N SER A 105 -16.17 -19.35 -4.51
CA SER A 105 -15.87 -20.21 -5.65
C SER A 105 -15.49 -19.42 -6.89
N PHE A 106 -14.28 -19.69 -7.36
CA PHE A 106 -13.67 -19.35 -8.64
C PHE A 106 -13.62 -17.85 -9.01
N LEU A 107 -12.42 -17.27 -8.92
CA LEU A 107 -12.07 -15.95 -9.47
C LEU A 107 -11.61 -16.07 -10.95
N GLY A 108 -11.95 -17.15 -11.65
CA GLY A 108 -11.57 -17.42 -13.02
C GLY A 108 -12.19 -18.71 -13.56
N TYR A 109 -11.75 -19.17 -14.73
CA TYR A 109 -12.22 -20.41 -15.31
C TYR A 109 -11.70 -21.62 -14.53
N ASP A 110 -12.56 -22.62 -14.32
CA ASP A 110 -12.34 -23.76 -13.41
C ASP A 110 -11.05 -24.53 -13.66
N SER A 111 -10.67 -24.72 -14.91
CA SER A 111 -9.46 -25.48 -15.28
C SER A 111 -8.17 -24.78 -14.87
N TYR A 112 -8.09 -23.46 -15.06
CA TYR A 112 -6.89 -22.69 -14.73
C TYR A 112 -6.73 -22.52 -13.22
N ILE A 113 -7.81 -22.19 -12.52
CA ILE A 113 -7.79 -22.01 -11.07
C ILE A 113 -7.48 -23.32 -10.36
N ASN A 114 -8.06 -24.43 -10.79
CA ASN A 114 -7.74 -25.75 -10.24
C ASN A 114 -6.27 -26.10 -10.43
N ALA A 115 -5.67 -25.73 -11.58
CA ALA A 115 -4.24 -25.91 -11.82
C ALA A 115 -3.36 -24.96 -11.02
N ASN A 116 -3.87 -23.75 -10.64
CA ASN A 116 -3.11 -22.67 -10.01
C ASN A 116 -3.69 -22.22 -8.66
N ALA A 117 -4.34 -23.11 -7.91
CA ALA A 117 -4.88 -22.83 -6.58
C ALA A 117 -3.82 -22.30 -5.59
N GLN A 118 -2.54 -22.51 -5.89
CA GLN A 118 -1.39 -22.03 -5.11
C GLN A 118 -1.04 -20.55 -5.39
N GLY A 119 -1.77 -19.87 -6.27
CA GLY A 119 -1.60 -18.46 -6.63
C GLY A 119 -1.28 -18.26 -8.11
N LEU A 120 -1.83 -17.20 -8.70
CA LEU A 120 -1.60 -16.86 -10.09
C LEU A 120 -0.17 -16.33 -10.29
N SER A 121 0.47 -16.73 -11.37
CA SER A 121 1.80 -16.26 -11.77
C SER A 121 1.76 -14.90 -12.49
N LEU A 122 0.74 -14.11 -12.28
CA LEU A 122 0.57 -12.77 -12.83
C LEU A 122 0.97 -11.72 -11.79
N VAL A 123 1.74 -10.73 -12.20
CA VAL A 123 2.17 -9.65 -11.29
C VAL A 123 1.05 -8.63 -11.14
N TYR A 124 0.67 -8.30 -9.89
CA TYR A 124 -0.36 -7.29 -9.57
C TYR A 124 -1.73 -7.51 -10.22
N ALA A 125 -2.10 -8.75 -10.46
CA ALA A 125 -3.33 -9.08 -11.17
C ALA A 125 -4.61 -8.87 -10.34
N ASN A 126 -4.50 -8.40 -9.10
CA ASN A 126 -5.65 -8.07 -8.26
C ASN A 126 -5.36 -6.87 -7.34
N THR A 127 -6.42 -6.21 -6.91
CA THR A 127 -6.37 -5.14 -5.90
C THR A 127 -7.67 -5.11 -5.10
N LEU A 128 -7.55 -4.85 -3.79
CA LEU A 128 -8.69 -4.70 -2.88
C LEU A 128 -8.90 -3.22 -2.54
N ILE A 129 -10.13 -2.76 -2.63
CA ILE A 129 -10.50 -1.41 -2.23
C ILE A 129 -11.73 -1.45 -1.31
N PRO A 130 -11.87 -0.51 -0.34
CA PRO A 130 -13.12 -0.31 0.38
C PRO A 130 -14.23 0.11 -0.58
N TYR A 131 -15.46 -0.41 -0.36
CA TYR A 131 -16.61 0.01 -1.14
C TYR A 131 -16.96 1.47 -0.83
N PRO A 132 -17.21 2.32 -1.84
CA PRO A 132 -17.53 3.73 -1.60
C PRO A 132 -18.77 3.90 -0.69
N ALA A 133 -18.60 4.65 0.40
CA ALA A 133 -19.64 4.95 1.40
C ALA A 133 -20.26 3.74 2.15
N ASP A 134 -19.63 2.56 2.08
CA ASP A 134 -20.08 1.39 2.84
C ASP A 134 -18.88 0.69 3.48
N SER A 135 -18.62 0.97 4.74
CA SER A 135 -17.48 0.43 5.48
C SER A 135 -17.58 -1.08 5.79
N SER A 136 -18.75 -1.68 5.57
CA SER A 136 -18.96 -3.12 5.73
C SER A 136 -18.61 -3.92 4.47
N LYS A 137 -18.35 -3.24 3.35
CA LYS A 137 -18.11 -3.88 2.07
C LYS A 137 -16.76 -3.50 1.48
N TYR A 138 -16.24 -4.44 0.70
CA TYR A 138 -14.99 -4.32 -0.04
C TYR A 138 -15.18 -4.83 -1.47
N VAL A 139 -14.30 -4.39 -2.36
CA VAL A 139 -14.31 -4.83 -3.77
C VAL A 139 -12.94 -5.38 -4.11
N LEU A 140 -12.91 -6.60 -4.59
CA LEU A 140 -11.73 -7.20 -5.22
C LEU A 140 -11.85 -7.03 -6.72
N PHE A 141 -10.98 -6.23 -7.34
CA PHE A 141 -10.75 -6.24 -8.76
C PHE A 141 -9.67 -7.26 -9.08
N HIS A 142 -9.88 -8.05 -10.13
CA HIS A 142 -8.94 -9.09 -10.52
C HIS A 142 -8.99 -9.36 -12.02
N HIS A 143 -7.86 -9.77 -12.57
CA HIS A 143 -7.78 -10.29 -13.93
C HIS A 143 -8.30 -11.73 -14.01
N SER A 144 -8.84 -12.09 -15.16
CA SER A 144 -8.97 -13.49 -15.56
C SER A 144 -7.94 -13.83 -16.62
N THR A 145 -7.51 -15.07 -16.59
CA THR A 145 -6.55 -15.61 -17.55
C THR A 145 -6.90 -17.07 -17.85
N GLU A 146 -6.60 -17.50 -19.06
CA GLU A 146 -6.67 -18.89 -19.48
C GLU A 146 -5.35 -19.30 -20.10
N TYR A 147 -5.04 -20.59 -20.04
CA TYR A 147 -3.90 -21.12 -20.77
C TYR A 147 -4.28 -21.37 -22.23
N ASP A 148 -3.63 -20.68 -23.16
CA ASP A 148 -3.89 -20.79 -24.59
C ASP A 148 -3.04 -21.85 -25.31
N GLY A 149 -2.29 -22.67 -24.52
CA GLY A 149 -1.36 -23.68 -25.01
C GLY A 149 0.11 -23.20 -25.04
N PHE A 150 0.36 -21.91 -24.93
CA PHE A 150 1.70 -21.32 -24.96
C PHE A 150 1.95 -20.32 -23.84
N SER A 151 0.93 -19.57 -23.41
CA SER A 151 1.04 -18.50 -22.43
C SER A 151 -0.23 -18.39 -21.57
N TYR A 152 -0.26 -17.41 -20.68
CA TYR A 152 -1.41 -17.06 -19.86
C TYR A 152 -1.85 -15.62 -20.18
N PRO A 153 -2.47 -15.38 -21.34
CA PRO A 153 -2.96 -14.07 -21.67
C PRO A 153 -4.08 -13.65 -20.71
N VAL A 154 -4.13 -12.36 -20.41
CA VAL A 154 -5.19 -11.77 -19.59
C VAL A 154 -6.31 -11.29 -20.48
N TYR A 155 -7.52 -11.78 -20.28
CA TYR A 155 -8.65 -11.52 -21.17
C TYR A 155 -9.73 -10.62 -20.60
N SER A 156 -9.74 -10.38 -19.31
CA SER A 156 -10.75 -9.51 -18.72
C SER A 156 -10.29 -8.90 -17.39
N ILE A 157 -10.97 -7.81 -17.03
CA ILE A 157 -11.01 -7.28 -15.66
C ILE A 157 -12.37 -7.61 -15.09
N ASN A 158 -12.38 -8.27 -13.95
CA ASN A 158 -13.58 -8.63 -13.22
C ASN A 158 -13.54 -7.99 -11.83
N TYR A 159 -14.71 -7.94 -11.18
CA TYR A 159 -14.76 -7.58 -9.77
C TYR A 159 -15.73 -8.46 -8.99
N SER A 160 -15.46 -8.57 -7.69
CA SER A 160 -16.31 -9.26 -6.73
C SER A 160 -16.50 -8.37 -5.50
N VAL A 161 -17.74 -8.27 -5.01
CA VAL A 161 -18.06 -7.54 -3.78
C VAL A 161 -18.03 -8.49 -2.59
N ILE A 162 -17.45 -8.06 -1.49
CA ILE A 162 -17.32 -8.82 -0.25
C ILE A 162 -18.02 -8.04 0.87
N ASP A 163 -18.88 -8.72 1.63
CA ASP A 163 -19.54 -8.17 2.82
C ASP A 163 -18.94 -8.84 4.06
N ILE A 164 -18.21 -8.06 4.88
CA ILE A 164 -17.52 -8.55 6.07
C ILE A 164 -18.44 -8.81 7.26
N THR A 165 -19.71 -8.44 7.20
CA THR A 165 -20.69 -8.70 8.26
C THR A 165 -21.27 -10.10 8.19
N LYS A 166 -21.09 -10.79 7.08
CA LYS A 166 -21.58 -12.15 6.84
C LYS A 166 -20.69 -13.19 7.52
N ASP A 167 -21.18 -14.42 7.58
CA ASP A 167 -20.46 -15.58 8.12
C ASP A 167 -19.87 -15.32 9.52
N GLY A 168 -20.68 -14.75 10.41
CA GLY A 168 -20.25 -14.47 11.78
C GLY A 168 -19.13 -13.41 11.89
N GLY A 169 -18.95 -12.57 10.86
CA GLY A 169 -17.87 -11.57 10.80
C GLY A 169 -16.62 -12.02 10.03
N LEU A 170 -16.62 -13.24 9.50
CA LEU A 170 -15.53 -13.74 8.66
C LEU A 170 -15.64 -13.27 7.19
N GLY A 171 -16.82 -12.77 6.81
CA GLY A 171 -17.10 -12.24 5.50
C GLY A 171 -17.56 -13.28 4.47
N ALA A 172 -18.32 -12.80 3.50
CA ALA A 172 -18.76 -13.57 2.37
C ALA A 172 -18.68 -12.78 1.06
N VAL A 173 -18.37 -13.46 -0.03
CA VAL A 173 -18.54 -12.89 -1.37
C VAL A 173 -20.02 -12.78 -1.69
N ASP A 174 -20.45 -11.63 -2.18
CA ASP A 174 -21.84 -11.40 -2.61
C ASP A 174 -22.21 -12.39 -3.73
N SER A 175 -23.38 -13.01 -3.64
CA SER A 175 -23.79 -14.05 -4.59
C SER A 175 -24.16 -13.52 -5.98
N VAL A 176 -24.54 -12.23 -6.06
CA VAL A 176 -24.96 -11.54 -7.30
C VAL A 176 -23.80 -10.77 -7.91
N GLN A 177 -23.02 -10.08 -7.07
CA GLN A 177 -21.87 -9.27 -7.49
C GLN A 177 -20.55 -10.05 -7.33
N LYS A 178 -20.52 -11.23 -7.87
CA LYS A 178 -19.36 -12.15 -7.87
C LYS A 178 -18.90 -12.36 -9.28
N TYR A 179 -17.60 -12.19 -9.52
CA TYR A 179 -16.99 -12.40 -10.84
C TYR A 179 -17.71 -11.64 -11.95
N VAL A 180 -18.08 -10.39 -11.66
CA VAL A 180 -18.75 -9.52 -12.64
C VAL A 180 -17.70 -8.97 -13.60
N THR A 181 -17.85 -9.25 -14.89
CA THR A 181 -16.94 -8.71 -15.91
C THR A 181 -17.15 -7.21 -16.09
N ALA A 182 -16.13 -6.45 -15.74
CA ALA A 182 -16.09 -4.99 -15.93
C ALA A 182 -15.65 -4.65 -17.36
N ILE A 183 -14.64 -5.35 -17.87
CA ILE A 183 -14.08 -5.14 -19.22
C ILE A 183 -13.66 -6.48 -19.80
N GLN A 184 -14.04 -6.72 -21.05
CA GLN A 184 -13.59 -7.85 -21.86
C GLN A 184 -12.64 -7.32 -22.94
N ASP A 185 -11.33 -7.55 -22.77
CA ASP A 185 -10.27 -7.20 -23.74
C ASP A 185 -8.97 -7.90 -23.29
N THR A 186 -7.88 -7.73 -24.03
CA THR A 186 -6.57 -8.23 -23.65
C THR A 186 -5.79 -7.19 -22.85
N PHE A 187 -5.16 -7.60 -21.75
CA PHE A 187 -4.44 -6.70 -20.85
C PHE A 187 -3.01 -7.16 -20.59
N ASN A 188 -2.15 -6.20 -20.26
CA ASN A 188 -0.94 -6.50 -19.50
C ASN A 188 -1.33 -6.83 -18.05
N CYS A 189 -0.49 -7.62 -17.36
CA CYS A 189 -0.68 -7.85 -15.94
C CYS A 189 -0.59 -6.53 -15.18
N GLY A 190 -1.37 -6.40 -14.15
CA GLY A 190 -1.35 -5.26 -13.25
C GLY A 190 -2.65 -4.46 -13.28
N ILE A 191 -3.17 -4.25 -12.07
CA ILE A 191 -4.30 -3.37 -11.78
C ILE A 191 -3.83 -2.37 -10.74
N ALA A 192 -4.02 -1.07 -10.98
CA ALA A 192 -3.77 -0.06 -9.96
C ALA A 192 -5.06 0.68 -9.64
N ALA A 193 -5.18 1.17 -8.40
CA ALA A 193 -6.31 1.97 -7.99
C ALA A 193 -5.86 3.27 -7.31
N CYS A 194 -6.65 4.33 -7.52
CA CYS A 194 -6.44 5.64 -6.91
C CYS A 194 -7.79 6.22 -6.48
N ARG A 195 -7.83 6.84 -5.30
CA ARG A 195 -9.05 7.49 -4.85
C ARG A 195 -9.37 8.70 -5.73
N HIS A 196 -10.62 8.79 -6.19
CA HIS A 196 -11.13 9.93 -6.95
C HIS A 196 -11.00 11.25 -6.15
N ALA A 197 -10.91 12.40 -6.83
CA ALA A 197 -10.77 13.70 -6.19
C ALA A 197 -11.91 14.06 -5.22
N ASN A 198 -13.09 13.44 -5.35
CA ASN A 198 -14.20 13.63 -4.40
C ASN A 198 -13.97 12.96 -3.03
N GLY A 199 -12.86 12.22 -2.83
CA GLY A 199 -12.48 11.57 -1.57
C GLY A 199 -13.23 10.27 -1.25
N ARG A 200 -14.23 9.88 -2.07
CA ARG A 200 -15.09 8.72 -1.82
C ARG A 200 -14.90 7.61 -2.85
N ASP A 201 -15.00 7.95 -4.13
CA ASP A 201 -15.02 7.00 -5.24
C ASP A 201 -13.59 6.58 -5.64
N TRP A 202 -13.48 5.63 -6.58
CA TRP A 202 -12.18 5.07 -6.98
C TRP A 202 -12.02 5.05 -8.49
N TRP A 203 -10.83 5.43 -8.95
CA TRP A 203 -10.31 5.06 -10.25
C TRP A 203 -9.60 3.71 -10.14
N VAL A 204 -9.93 2.80 -11.06
CA VAL A 204 -9.20 1.55 -11.27
C VAL A 204 -8.70 1.54 -12.70
N VAL A 205 -7.41 1.29 -12.87
CA VAL A 205 -6.76 1.39 -14.17
C VAL A 205 -5.98 0.12 -14.52
N ALA A 206 -5.98 -0.20 -15.81
CA ALA A 206 -5.19 -1.29 -16.37
C ALA A 206 -4.79 -0.96 -17.82
N GLN A 207 -3.66 -1.49 -18.25
CA GLN A 207 -3.12 -1.24 -19.56
C GLN A 207 -3.55 -2.29 -20.56
N LYS A 208 -4.02 -1.86 -21.73
CA LYS A 208 -4.31 -2.74 -22.86
C LYS A 208 -3.02 -3.34 -23.41
N HIS A 209 -3.03 -4.65 -23.63
CA HIS A 209 -1.89 -5.39 -24.17
C HIS A 209 -1.47 -4.88 -25.56
N ASP A 210 -0.15 -4.80 -25.79
CA ASP A 210 0.47 -4.39 -27.07
C ASP A 210 -0.04 -3.06 -27.65
N THR A 211 -0.41 -2.12 -26.75
CA THR A 211 -0.86 -0.78 -27.13
C THR A 211 -0.30 0.28 -26.19
N ASP A 212 -0.53 1.54 -26.55
CA ASP A 212 -0.34 2.72 -25.70
C ASP A 212 -1.62 3.15 -24.98
N THR A 213 -2.61 2.26 -24.89
CA THR A 213 -3.95 2.56 -24.38
C THR A 213 -4.09 2.08 -22.94
N ILE A 214 -4.63 2.94 -22.09
CA ILE A 214 -5.01 2.61 -20.71
C ILE A 214 -6.53 2.62 -20.55
N TYR A 215 -7.07 1.62 -19.88
CA TYR A 215 -8.45 1.57 -19.43
C TYR A 215 -8.60 2.23 -18.06
N LYS A 216 -9.70 2.93 -17.85
CA LYS A 216 -10.07 3.61 -16.61
C LYS A 216 -11.49 3.26 -16.25
N ILE A 217 -11.68 2.71 -15.08
CA ILE A 217 -12.97 2.40 -14.45
C ILE A 217 -13.20 3.40 -13.34
N LEU A 218 -14.32 4.13 -13.38
CA LEU A 218 -14.78 4.91 -12.24
C LEU A 218 -15.77 4.05 -11.43
N PHE A 219 -15.37 3.68 -10.22
CA PHE A 219 -16.18 2.89 -9.30
C PHE A 219 -16.74 3.77 -8.18
N THR A 220 -18.08 3.76 -8.04
CA THR A 220 -18.84 4.65 -7.15
C THR A 220 -19.71 3.84 -6.19
N THR A 221 -20.53 4.53 -5.38
CA THR A 221 -21.54 3.90 -4.51
C THR A 221 -22.55 3.03 -5.26
N ASN A 222 -22.71 3.24 -6.56
CA ASN A 222 -23.62 2.48 -7.44
C ASN A 222 -22.88 1.42 -8.28
N GLY A 223 -21.64 1.10 -7.93
CA GLY A 223 -20.80 0.22 -8.72
C GLY A 223 -20.06 0.99 -9.82
N ILE A 224 -19.86 0.36 -10.99
CA ILE A 224 -19.15 0.96 -12.13
C ILE A 224 -20.01 2.07 -12.73
N ALA A 225 -19.55 3.32 -12.62
CA ALA A 225 -20.20 4.48 -13.21
C ALA A 225 -19.77 4.72 -14.65
N SER A 226 -18.52 4.45 -14.99
CA SER A 226 -18.01 4.56 -16.34
C SER A 226 -16.80 3.66 -16.58
N VAL A 227 -16.63 3.25 -17.84
CA VAL A 227 -15.43 2.65 -18.38
C VAL A 227 -15.00 3.47 -19.57
N THR A 228 -13.79 4.00 -19.53
CA THR A 228 -13.23 4.85 -20.60
C THR A 228 -11.81 4.41 -20.95
N THR A 229 -11.34 4.80 -22.12
CA THR A 229 -9.97 4.56 -22.56
C THR A 229 -9.26 5.87 -22.86
N GLN A 230 -7.93 5.83 -22.77
CA GLN A 230 -7.09 6.95 -23.19
C GLN A 230 -5.84 6.41 -23.90
N LYS A 231 -5.53 6.96 -25.08
CA LYS A 231 -4.23 6.78 -25.71
C LYS A 231 -3.22 7.71 -25.06
N LEU A 232 -2.08 7.17 -24.67
CA LEU A 232 -1.06 7.91 -23.94
C LEU A 232 0.03 8.50 -24.85
N ASN A 233 0.05 8.12 -26.14
CA ASN A 233 1.04 8.54 -27.14
C ASN A 233 2.49 8.25 -26.73
N VAL A 234 2.72 7.09 -26.17
CA VAL A 234 4.00 6.58 -25.69
C VAL A 234 4.36 5.28 -26.39
N PRO A 235 5.61 4.78 -26.26
CA PRO A 235 5.95 3.45 -26.76
C PRO A 235 4.96 2.40 -26.25
N LYS A 236 4.57 1.50 -27.13
CA LYS A 236 3.62 0.42 -26.81
C LYS A 236 4.15 -0.42 -25.66
N ALA A 237 3.26 -0.81 -24.77
CA ALA A 237 3.60 -1.74 -23.71
C ALA A 237 3.64 -3.17 -24.25
N TRP A 238 4.85 -3.65 -24.41
CA TRP A 238 5.13 -5.02 -24.78
C TRP A 238 5.46 -5.82 -23.53
N TYR A 239 4.87 -6.98 -23.38
CA TYR A 239 5.10 -7.97 -22.33
C TYR A 239 4.32 -7.81 -21.01
N ASN A 240 3.80 -8.95 -20.56
CA ASN A 240 2.80 -9.11 -19.49
C ASN A 240 3.30 -8.93 -18.05
N VAL A 241 4.47 -8.35 -17.80
CA VAL A 241 5.04 -8.33 -16.45
C VAL A 241 5.45 -6.91 -16.10
N SER A 242 4.48 -6.07 -15.77
CA SER A 242 4.83 -4.73 -15.30
C SER A 242 4.09 -4.35 -14.03
N GLN A 243 4.84 -3.86 -13.08
CA GLN A 243 4.30 -3.11 -11.97
C GLN A 243 3.85 -1.75 -12.48
N LEU A 244 2.64 -1.35 -12.09
CA LEU A 244 2.11 -0.04 -12.33
C LEU A 244 1.54 0.50 -11.01
N THR A 245 1.76 1.78 -10.73
CA THR A 245 1.36 2.35 -9.44
C THR A 245 1.11 3.85 -9.52
N PHE A 246 0.23 4.34 -8.65
CA PHE A 246 0.04 5.76 -8.40
C PHE A 246 1.00 6.26 -7.33
N SER A 247 1.38 7.54 -7.41
CA SER A 247 2.12 8.20 -6.35
C SER A 247 1.29 8.29 -5.06
N PRO A 248 1.93 8.39 -3.89
CA PRO A 248 1.22 8.56 -2.62
C PRO A 248 0.27 9.75 -2.60
N ASP A 249 0.54 10.83 -3.31
CA ASP A 249 -0.35 11.99 -3.43
C ASP A 249 -1.46 11.82 -4.49
N GLY A 250 -1.43 10.70 -5.23
CA GLY A 250 -2.38 10.39 -6.29
C GLY A 250 -2.29 11.29 -7.53
N LYS A 251 -1.27 12.14 -7.63
CA LYS A 251 -1.12 13.10 -8.74
C LYS A 251 -0.24 12.60 -9.88
N LYS A 252 0.45 11.49 -9.67
CA LYS A 252 1.32 10.86 -10.66
C LYS A 252 1.01 9.38 -10.79
N PHE A 253 1.38 8.84 -11.92
CA PHE A 253 1.25 7.42 -12.24
C PHE A 253 2.50 6.96 -12.97
N VAL A 254 2.99 5.78 -12.67
CA VAL A 254 4.16 5.20 -13.32
C VAL A 254 3.90 3.77 -13.75
N TYR A 255 4.38 3.43 -14.91
CA TYR A 255 4.58 2.05 -15.36
C TYR A 255 5.82 1.94 -16.24
N GLN A 256 6.23 0.75 -16.57
CA GLN A 256 7.32 0.48 -17.48
C GLN A 256 6.81 -0.12 -18.78
N THR A 257 7.57 0.07 -19.85
CA THR A 257 7.41 -0.68 -21.09
C THR A 257 8.74 -1.17 -21.60
N TYR A 258 8.69 -2.36 -22.18
CA TYR A 258 9.84 -2.98 -22.84
C TYR A 258 9.99 -2.46 -24.28
N ILE A 259 11.22 -2.42 -24.77
CA ILE A 259 11.51 -1.95 -26.12
C ILE A 259 11.68 -3.14 -27.07
N PRO A 260 10.77 -3.34 -28.03
CA PRO A 260 10.92 -4.37 -29.04
C PRO A 260 12.25 -4.19 -29.81
N ASN A 261 12.96 -5.28 -30.08
CA ASN A 261 14.22 -5.31 -30.83
C ASN A 261 15.44 -4.69 -30.12
N GLN A 262 15.31 -4.24 -28.87
CA GLN A 262 16.44 -3.94 -28.01
C GLN A 262 16.33 -4.84 -26.78
N PRO A 263 16.85 -6.07 -26.83
CA PRO A 263 16.75 -6.99 -25.72
C PRO A 263 17.33 -6.34 -24.46
N ASP A 264 16.62 -6.51 -23.37
CA ASP A 264 16.99 -6.01 -22.06
C ASP A 264 16.95 -4.48 -21.87
N SER A 265 16.14 -3.74 -22.65
CA SER A 265 15.96 -2.31 -22.45
C SER A 265 14.51 -1.94 -22.18
N SER A 266 14.28 -0.96 -21.31
CA SER A 266 12.97 -0.53 -20.86
C SER A 266 12.86 0.99 -20.83
N TYR A 267 11.62 1.50 -20.85
CA TYR A 267 11.32 2.88 -20.46
C TYR A 267 10.57 2.91 -19.12
N ILE A 268 10.94 3.83 -18.25
CA ILE A 268 10.09 4.28 -17.15
C ILE A 268 9.19 5.38 -17.71
N LEU A 269 7.88 5.15 -17.67
CA LEU A 269 6.88 6.08 -18.19
C LEU A 269 6.12 6.69 -17.02
N THR A 270 6.32 7.98 -16.79
CA THR A 270 5.66 8.73 -15.72
C THR A 270 4.65 9.71 -16.29
N PHE A 271 3.49 9.81 -15.68
CA PHE A 271 2.38 10.66 -16.08
C PHE A 271 1.90 11.49 -14.91
N ASP A 272 1.46 12.72 -15.18
CA ASP A 272 0.59 13.42 -14.25
C ASP A 272 -0.82 12.85 -14.36
N PHE A 273 -1.52 12.77 -13.25
CA PHE A 273 -2.86 12.23 -13.16
C PHE A 273 -3.80 13.21 -12.46
N ASP A 274 -4.87 13.58 -13.16
CA ASP A 274 -5.94 14.37 -12.57
C ASP A 274 -6.99 13.43 -11.95
N ARG A 275 -7.04 13.38 -10.64
CA ARG A 275 -7.95 12.54 -9.86
C ARG A 275 -9.43 12.88 -10.08
N CYS A 276 -9.76 14.08 -10.59
CA CYS A 276 -11.12 14.49 -10.89
C CYS A 276 -11.62 13.92 -12.20
N SER A 277 -10.90 14.17 -13.27
CA SER A 277 -11.29 13.74 -14.64
C SER A 277 -10.77 12.34 -14.99
N GLY A 278 -9.81 11.81 -14.25
CA GLY A 278 -9.10 10.59 -14.59
C GLY A 278 -8.19 10.74 -15.82
N LEU A 279 -7.76 11.95 -16.16
CA LEU A 279 -6.90 12.20 -17.30
C LEU A 279 -5.43 12.03 -16.95
N PHE A 280 -4.69 11.41 -17.83
CA PHE A 280 -3.24 11.29 -17.81
C PHE A 280 -2.64 12.32 -18.78
N THR A 281 -1.58 13.01 -18.35
CA THR A 281 -0.74 13.85 -19.21
C THR A 281 0.68 13.32 -19.20
N THR A 282 1.34 13.34 -20.36
CA THR A 282 2.60 12.64 -20.57
C THR A 282 3.78 13.42 -20.00
N HIS A 283 4.67 12.71 -19.30
CA HIS A 283 6.05 13.11 -19.04
C HIS A 283 7.00 12.49 -20.06
N ASN A 284 8.24 12.97 -20.10
CA ASN A 284 9.26 12.41 -20.95
C ASN A 284 9.62 10.98 -20.51
N PRO A 285 9.62 9.99 -21.42
CA PRO A 285 10.04 8.64 -21.11
C PRO A 285 11.52 8.61 -20.71
N VAL A 286 11.86 7.91 -19.64
CA VAL A 286 13.24 7.73 -19.20
C VAL A 286 13.72 6.35 -19.60
N PHE A 287 14.78 6.33 -20.41
CA PHE A 287 15.38 5.10 -20.95
C PHE A 287 16.27 4.41 -19.94
N VAL A 288 16.09 3.10 -19.77
CA VAL A 288 16.94 2.22 -18.96
C VAL A 288 17.60 1.22 -19.88
N ASN A 289 18.93 1.33 -20.03
CA ASN A 289 19.71 0.47 -20.87
C ASN A 289 20.07 -0.83 -20.12
N ARG A 290 19.90 -1.98 -20.76
CA ARG A 290 20.22 -3.31 -20.25
C ARG A 290 19.53 -3.62 -18.91
N GLY A 291 18.22 -3.70 -18.92
CA GLY A 291 17.48 -4.19 -17.78
C GLY A 291 15.96 -4.20 -18.01
N TYR A 292 15.37 -5.37 -17.82
CA TYR A 292 13.92 -5.42 -17.61
C TYR A 292 13.62 -4.81 -16.25
N ILE A 293 12.76 -3.80 -16.22
CA ILE A 293 12.27 -3.25 -14.97
C ILE A 293 11.17 -4.18 -14.46
N TRP A 294 11.39 -4.76 -13.30
CA TRP A 294 10.45 -5.64 -12.64
C TRP A 294 9.59 -4.91 -11.61
N GLY A 295 10.19 -3.97 -10.88
CA GLY A 295 9.56 -3.28 -9.78
C GLY A 295 9.63 -1.77 -9.92
N LEU A 296 8.56 -1.09 -9.49
CA LEU A 296 8.41 0.36 -9.47
C LEU A 296 7.71 0.79 -8.17
N ALA A 297 8.29 1.75 -7.45
CA ALA A 297 7.65 2.37 -6.30
C ALA A 297 7.97 3.86 -6.24
N PHE A 298 6.99 4.66 -5.84
CA PHE A 298 7.24 6.07 -5.49
C PHE A 298 7.79 6.20 -4.08
N SER A 299 8.61 7.19 -3.86
CA SER A 299 8.95 7.67 -2.51
C SER A 299 7.71 8.25 -1.81
N PRO A 300 7.66 8.29 -0.46
CA PRO A 300 6.54 8.85 0.29
C PRO A 300 6.18 10.28 -0.12
N ASN A 301 7.18 11.11 -0.44
CA ASN A 301 6.99 12.49 -0.88
C ASN A 301 6.61 12.65 -2.37
N SER A 302 6.42 11.53 -3.09
CA SER A 302 6.08 11.51 -4.53
C SER A 302 7.11 12.15 -5.46
N GLN A 303 8.33 12.41 -4.98
CA GLN A 303 9.40 13.03 -5.77
C GLN A 303 10.22 12.02 -6.55
N PHE A 304 10.52 10.87 -5.93
CA PHE A 304 11.37 9.85 -6.54
C PHE A 304 10.56 8.63 -6.98
N VAL A 305 11.01 8.03 -8.08
CA VAL A 305 10.58 6.68 -8.49
C VAL A 305 11.78 5.74 -8.36
N TYR A 306 11.63 4.71 -7.56
CA TYR A 306 12.56 3.61 -7.50
C TYR A 306 12.18 2.57 -8.53
N ALA A 307 13.16 2.13 -9.32
CA ALA A 307 12.99 1.11 -10.34
C ALA A 307 14.06 0.04 -10.19
N CYS A 308 13.67 -1.22 -10.15
CA CYS A 308 14.62 -2.32 -10.06
C CYS A 308 14.59 -3.22 -11.29
N THR A 309 15.78 -3.52 -11.78
CA THR A 309 16.05 -4.63 -12.68
C THR A 309 16.51 -5.84 -11.86
N THR A 310 16.89 -6.94 -12.50
CA THR A 310 17.38 -8.12 -11.77
C THR A 310 18.63 -7.83 -10.94
N ASP A 311 19.50 -6.94 -11.42
CA ASP A 311 20.82 -6.68 -10.84
C ASP A 311 21.05 -5.24 -10.39
N LYS A 312 20.14 -4.31 -10.68
CA LYS A 312 20.32 -2.89 -10.34
C LYS A 312 19.07 -2.27 -9.74
N LEU A 313 19.31 -1.36 -8.80
CA LEU A 313 18.32 -0.44 -8.26
C LEU A 313 18.62 0.97 -8.75
N TYR A 314 17.63 1.60 -9.34
CA TYR A 314 17.68 2.98 -9.82
C TYR A 314 16.76 3.88 -9.01
N GLN A 315 17.11 5.16 -8.94
CA GLN A 315 16.27 6.24 -8.44
C GLN A 315 16.12 7.29 -9.54
N LEU A 316 14.89 7.56 -9.96
CA LEU A 316 14.54 8.63 -10.88
C LEU A 316 13.99 9.82 -10.08
N ASP A 317 14.67 10.95 -10.16
CA ASP A 317 14.17 12.22 -9.60
C ASP A 317 13.24 12.88 -10.63
N LEU A 318 11.97 13.01 -10.28
CA LEU A 318 10.92 13.56 -11.15
C LEU A 318 11.01 15.07 -11.34
N ASN A 319 11.78 15.78 -10.51
CA ASN A 319 12.00 17.21 -10.67
C ASN A 319 13.11 17.51 -11.69
N THR A 320 14.11 16.66 -11.77
CA THR A 320 15.29 16.85 -12.64
C THR A 320 15.33 15.90 -13.82
N ASN A 321 14.52 14.85 -13.82
CA ASN A 321 14.58 13.69 -14.74
C ASN A 321 15.92 12.93 -14.72
N ASN A 322 16.72 13.07 -13.67
CA ASN A 322 17.94 12.31 -13.49
C ASN A 322 17.62 10.90 -13.02
N LEU A 323 18.25 9.92 -13.66
CA LEU A 323 18.21 8.51 -13.30
C LEU A 323 19.56 8.09 -12.74
N ASP A 324 19.62 7.86 -11.43
CA ASP A 324 20.83 7.45 -10.73
C ASP A 324 20.79 5.95 -10.39
N THR A 325 21.94 5.27 -10.51
CA THR A 325 22.10 3.90 -10.01
C THR A 325 22.40 3.97 -8.51
N ILE A 326 21.50 3.45 -7.69
CA ILE A 326 21.66 3.41 -6.23
C ILE A 326 22.50 2.23 -5.79
N ALA A 327 22.25 1.06 -6.39
CA ALA A 327 22.97 -0.16 -6.04
C ALA A 327 23.02 -1.14 -7.21
N THR A 328 24.04 -1.99 -7.15
CA THR A 328 24.15 -3.20 -7.95
C THR A 328 24.08 -4.40 -7.00
N TYR A 329 23.46 -5.48 -7.45
CA TYR A 329 23.37 -6.74 -6.70
C TYR A 329 24.78 -7.20 -6.27
N ASP A 330 24.93 -7.50 -4.98
CA ASP A 330 26.23 -7.77 -4.34
C ASP A 330 26.70 -9.22 -4.44
N GLY A 331 25.89 -10.10 -5.06
CA GLY A 331 26.22 -11.51 -5.23
C GLY A 331 25.79 -12.42 -4.09
N PHE A 332 25.08 -11.90 -3.08
CA PHE A 332 24.61 -12.71 -1.95
C PHE A 332 23.55 -13.74 -2.39
N ASN A 333 23.77 -14.99 -1.99
CA ASN A 333 22.81 -16.08 -2.17
C ASN A 333 22.23 -16.47 -0.82
N SER A 334 20.93 -16.68 -0.78
CA SER A 334 20.25 -17.14 0.44
C SER A 334 20.78 -18.51 0.86
N PRO A 335 21.28 -18.69 2.09
CA PRO A 335 22.03 -19.89 2.49
C PRO A 335 21.19 -21.17 2.54
N TYR A 336 19.87 -21.04 2.59
CA TYR A 336 18.95 -22.17 2.74
C TYR A 336 18.27 -22.59 1.45
N THR A 337 18.61 -21.96 0.33
CA THR A 337 18.07 -22.30 -1.00
C THR A 337 19.16 -22.90 -1.87
N TRP A 338 18.85 -23.98 -2.54
CA TRP A 338 19.77 -24.67 -3.45
C TRP A 338 20.05 -23.87 -4.73
N CYS A 339 19.31 -22.77 -5.00
CA CYS A 339 19.29 -22.16 -6.34
C CYS A 339 19.48 -20.66 -6.36
N CYS A 340 19.40 -19.91 -5.19
CA CYS A 340 18.72 -18.64 -5.47
C CYS A 340 19.45 -17.39 -4.97
N PRO A 341 19.99 -16.59 -5.93
CA PRO A 341 20.51 -15.27 -5.66
C PRO A 341 19.38 -14.34 -5.20
N THR A 342 19.70 -13.43 -4.28
CA THR A 342 18.78 -12.41 -3.76
C THR A 342 18.71 -11.20 -4.68
N THR A 343 18.44 -11.43 -5.96
CA THR A 343 18.31 -10.38 -6.97
C THR A 343 17.04 -9.56 -6.77
N PHE A 344 16.99 -8.36 -7.34
CA PHE A 344 15.87 -7.45 -7.17
C PHE A 344 14.71 -7.81 -8.10
N PHE A 345 13.48 -7.64 -7.60
CA PHE A 345 12.28 -7.90 -8.40
C PHE A 345 11.24 -6.79 -8.23
N ASN A 346 10.34 -6.86 -7.27
CA ASN A 346 9.28 -5.88 -7.08
C ASN A 346 9.59 -4.91 -5.94
N CYS A 347 9.22 -3.63 -6.11
CA CYS A 347 9.39 -2.57 -5.13
C CYS A 347 8.04 -2.18 -4.52
N TYR A 348 8.00 -1.94 -3.20
CA TYR A 348 6.76 -1.61 -2.48
C TYR A 348 6.98 -0.56 -1.41
N LEU A 349 6.18 0.48 -1.46
CA LEU A 349 6.09 1.45 -0.36
C LEU A 349 5.17 0.88 0.73
N ALA A 350 5.72 0.65 1.91
CA ALA A 350 4.99 0.12 3.05
C ALA A 350 4.39 1.22 3.93
N ALA A 351 3.50 0.83 4.85
CA ALA A 351 2.83 1.75 5.77
C ALA A 351 3.77 2.52 6.68
N ASN A 352 4.98 2.00 6.94
CA ASN A 352 6.02 2.68 7.73
C ASN A 352 6.85 3.71 6.94
N GLY A 353 6.51 3.96 5.67
CA GLY A 353 7.20 4.93 4.82
C GLY A 353 8.52 4.46 4.23
N LYS A 354 8.91 3.21 4.44
CA LYS A 354 10.07 2.59 3.80
C LYS A 354 9.65 1.86 2.52
N ILE A 355 10.62 1.63 1.64
CA ILE A 355 10.41 0.79 0.45
C ILE A 355 11.10 -0.55 0.67
N TYR A 356 10.38 -1.61 0.39
CA TYR A 356 10.89 -2.97 0.42
C TYR A 356 10.97 -3.53 -0.99
N ILE A 357 12.04 -4.30 -1.24
CA ILE A 357 12.28 -4.93 -2.55
C ILE A 357 12.35 -6.43 -2.35
N THR A 358 11.51 -7.13 -3.09
CA THR A 358 11.45 -8.60 -3.07
C THR A 358 12.30 -9.21 -4.17
N CYS A 359 12.44 -10.53 -4.15
CA CYS A 359 13.14 -11.27 -5.20
C CYS A 359 12.17 -12.07 -6.07
N GLY A 360 12.53 -12.31 -7.31
CA GLY A 360 11.78 -13.17 -8.22
C GLY A 360 11.86 -14.66 -7.90
N ASN A 361 12.82 -15.04 -7.07
CA ASN A 361 13.08 -16.42 -6.62
C ASN A 361 12.52 -16.66 -5.22
N ALA A 362 12.28 -17.92 -4.87
CA ALA A 362 11.88 -18.30 -3.51
C ALA A 362 13.08 -18.20 -2.56
N ILE A 363 13.18 -17.11 -1.82
CA ILE A 363 14.28 -16.79 -0.91
C ILE A 363 13.77 -16.38 0.46
N GLN A 364 14.68 -16.22 1.43
CA GLN A 364 14.37 -15.89 2.83
C GLN A 364 14.87 -14.50 3.24
N HIS A 365 14.94 -13.58 2.31
CA HIS A 365 15.40 -12.22 2.58
C HIS A 365 14.60 -11.19 1.79
N ILE A 366 14.46 -10.00 2.35
CA ILE A 366 13.90 -8.81 1.70
C ILE A 366 14.91 -7.67 1.82
N HIS A 367 15.03 -6.86 0.78
CA HIS A 367 15.84 -5.64 0.79
C HIS A 367 15.01 -4.46 1.31
N GLU A 368 15.67 -3.42 1.83
CA GLU A 368 15.02 -2.28 2.45
C GLU A 368 15.67 -0.96 2.02
N ILE A 369 14.86 0.05 1.70
CA ILE A 369 15.27 1.45 1.57
C ILE A 369 14.74 2.20 2.78
N ASN A 370 15.65 2.69 3.63
CA ASN A 370 15.29 3.29 4.90
C ASN A 370 14.76 4.72 4.79
N TYR A 371 15.33 5.51 3.86
CA TYR A 371 15.00 6.93 3.69
C TYR A 371 14.66 7.25 2.22
N PRO A 372 13.55 6.70 1.68
CA PRO A 372 13.27 6.79 0.24
C PRO A 372 13.02 8.22 -0.27
N ASP A 373 12.83 9.20 0.60
CA ASP A 373 12.74 10.62 0.26
C ASP A 373 14.11 11.31 0.09
N SER A 374 15.20 10.58 0.31
CA SER A 374 16.57 11.10 0.19
C SER A 374 17.18 10.78 -1.17
N THR A 375 18.01 11.70 -1.68
CA THR A 375 18.65 11.58 -3.00
C THR A 375 19.85 10.63 -2.96
N GLY A 376 19.99 9.81 -3.97
CA GLY A 376 21.14 8.96 -4.18
C GLY A 376 21.36 7.96 -3.03
N THR A 377 22.60 7.72 -2.64
CA THR A 377 22.95 6.78 -1.57
C THR A 377 22.47 7.19 -0.17
N ALA A 378 22.06 8.45 0.01
CA ALA A 378 21.45 8.92 1.26
C ALA A 378 20.07 8.30 1.51
N CYS A 379 19.46 7.61 0.53
CA CYS A 379 18.25 6.82 0.73
C CYS A 379 18.48 5.59 1.61
N ASP A 380 19.73 5.23 1.90
CA ASP A 380 20.16 4.12 2.76
C ASP A 380 19.52 2.78 2.33
N PHE A 381 19.85 2.33 1.15
CA PHE A 381 19.45 1.02 0.65
C PHE A 381 20.29 -0.09 1.26
N GLN A 382 19.65 -1.06 1.88
CA GLN A 382 20.27 -2.21 2.52
C GLN A 382 19.86 -3.49 1.78
N GLN A 383 20.83 -4.19 1.18
CA GLN A 383 20.57 -5.45 0.51
C GLN A 383 20.33 -6.55 1.53
N HIS A 384 19.41 -7.48 1.23
CA HIS A 384 19.07 -8.67 2.06
C HIS A 384 18.97 -8.40 3.58
N ALA A 385 18.57 -7.17 3.94
CA ALA A 385 18.60 -6.67 5.32
C ALA A 385 17.64 -7.40 6.26
N ILE A 386 16.54 -7.91 5.73
CA ILE A 386 15.46 -8.49 6.52
C ILE A 386 15.39 -9.98 6.27
N PRO A 387 15.89 -10.82 7.20
CA PRO A 387 15.67 -12.25 7.13
C PRO A 387 14.21 -12.59 7.46
N ILE A 388 13.66 -13.55 6.75
CA ILE A 388 12.33 -14.12 6.98
C ILE A 388 12.42 -15.63 7.10
N ASP A 389 11.67 -16.22 8.04
CA ASP A 389 11.72 -17.66 8.32
C ASP A 389 10.88 -18.51 7.36
N CYS A 390 10.51 -17.98 6.20
CA CYS A 390 9.77 -18.70 5.16
C CYS A 390 10.34 -18.37 3.77
N TYR A 391 10.14 -19.27 2.83
CA TYR A 391 10.37 -18.92 1.43
C TYR A 391 9.34 -17.90 0.98
N HIS A 392 9.82 -16.87 0.29
CA HIS A 392 9.01 -15.80 -0.27
C HIS A 392 9.43 -15.54 -1.72
N ARG A 393 8.46 -15.39 -2.60
CA ARG A 393 8.66 -15.13 -4.02
C ARG A 393 7.85 -13.92 -4.45
N GLY A 394 8.49 -12.78 -4.57
CA GLY A 394 7.96 -11.60 -5.26
C GLY A 394 6.58 -11.05 -4.88
N SER A 395 5.71 -11.85 -4.28
CA SER A 395 4.33 -11.46 -3.99
C SER A 395 4.23 -10.71 -2.68
N VAL A 396 3.97 -9.41 -2.74
CA VAL A 396 3.49 -8.61 -1.61
C VAL A 396 2.19 -7.92 -2.02
N PRO A 397 1.39 -7.44 -1.06
CA PRO A 397 0.08 -6.89 -1.37
C PRO A 397 0.14 -5.70 -2.31
N ASN A 398 -0.71 -5.68 -3.32
CA ASN A 398 -0.92 -4.52 -4.18
C ASN A 398 -1.86 -3.53 -3.49
N HIS A 399 -1.31 -2.68 -2.63
CA HIS A 399 -2.08 -1.69 -1.89
C HIS A 399 -2.14 -0.35 -2.61
N PRO A 400 -3.31 0.17 -2.96
CA PRO A 400 -3.46 1.58 -3.31
C PRO A 400 -3.29 2.46 -2.07
N ASN A 401 -3.13 3.77 -2.26
CA ASN A 401 -3.21 4.68 -1.12
C ASN A 401 -4.66 4.85 -0.67
N TYR A 402 -5.04 4.16 0.40
CA TYR A 402 -6.37 4.20 0.99
C TYR A 402 -6.70 5.53 1.68
N TYR A 403 -5.69 6.34 1.99
CA TYR A 403 -5.78 7.53 2.83
C TYR A 403 -5.96 8.84 2.06
N LEU A 404 -5.95 8.77 0.73
CA LEU A 404 -6.22 9.93 -0.09
C LEU A 404 -7.62 10.48 0.19
N GLY A 405 -7.67 11.69 0.75
CA GLY A 405 -8.88 12.45 0.95
C GLY A 405 -9.40 13.10 -0.33
N CYS A 406 -10.42 13.95 -0.19
CA CYS A 406 -10.87 14.77 -1.29
C CYS A 406 -9.83 15.83 -1.65
N ASP A 407 -9.79 16.21 -2.92
CA ASP A 407 -8.93 17.29 -3.42
C ASP A 407 -9.71 18.61 -3.42
N THR A 408 -9.52 19.41 -2.37
CA THR A 408 -10.19 20.70 -2.20
C THR A 408 -9.72 21.76 -3.17
N THR A 409 -8.65 21.54 -3.91
CA THR A 409 -8.18 22.45 -4.96
C THR A 409 -9.00 22.32 -6.25
N GLN A 410 -9.77 21.25 -6.39
CA GLN A 410 -10.59 20.95 -7.56
C GLN A 410 -12.03 21.44 -7.35
N THR A 411 -12.39 22.56 -7.96
CA THR A 411 -13.75 23.11 -7.88
C THR A 411 -14.79 22.33 -8.69
N THR A 412 -14.36 21.57 -9.69
CA THR A 412 -15.21 20.75 -10.56
C THR A 412 -15.58 19.39 -9.96
N CYS A 413 -14.86 18.96 -8.92
CA CYS A 413 -15.12 17.72 -8.21
C CYS A 413 -15.43 18.02 -6.74
N PRO A 414 -16.69 18.27 -6.41
CA PRO A 414 -17.04 18.56 -5.02
C PRO A 414 -16.71 17.37 -4.12
N CYS A 415 -16.24 17.65 -2.93
CA CYS A 415 -15.97 16.65 -1.91
C CYS A 415 -17.30 15.95 -1.53
N LEU A 416 -17.35 14.64 -1.74
CA LEU A 416 -18.50 13.80 -1.38
C LEU A 416 -18.17 12.98 -0.11
N ILE A 417 -17.77 13.66 0.94
CA ILE A 417 -17.55 13.02 2.23
C ILE A 417 -18.94 12.73 2.80
N THR A 418 -19.44 11.53 2.56
CA THR A 418 -20.70 11.05 3.14
C THR A 418 -20.36 10.04 4.21
N GLY A 419 -20.57 10.41 5.43
CA GLY A 419 -20.57 9.44 6.52
C GLY A 419 -19.92 9.92 7.78
N PHE A 420 -20.70 10.02 8.79
CA PHE A 420 -20.42 10.11 10.22
C PHE A 420 -19.02 10.64 10.59
N ASN A 421 -19.03 11.90 10.97
CA ASN A 421 -17.94 12.76 11.34
C ASN A 421 -17.22 13.37 10.11
N ASP A 422 -17.74 14.52 9.69
CA ASP A 422 -16.92 15.59 9.15
C ASP A 422 -15.72 15.78 10.10
N VAL A 423 -14.64 15.08 9.85
CA VAL A 423 -13.36 15.56 10.33
C VAL A 423 -13.17 16.83 9.52
N LYS A 424 -13.55 17.95 10.11
CA LYS A 424 -13.14 19.25 9.62
C LYS A 424 -11.68 19.11 9.29
N GLN A 425 -11.31 19.47 8.09
CA GLN A 425 -9.96 19.35 7.49
C GLN A 425 -8.85 20.02 8.32
N HIS A 426 -9.11 20.38 9.57
CA HIS A 426 -8.26 21.09 10.51
C HIS A 426 -7.90 20.33 11.78
N ASP A 427 -8.33 19.09 11.95
CA ASP A 427 -7.89 18.34 13.12
C ASP A 427 -6.64 17.52 12.79
N PHE A 428 -5.52 18.20 12.81
CA PHE A 428 -4.20 17.61 12.95
C PHE A 428 -4.22 16.71 14.20
N LYS A 429 -4.20 15.38 14.00
CA LYS A 429 -4.33 14.41 15.09
C LYS A 429 -3.00 13.69 15.30
N PHE A 430 -2.67 13.48 16.56
CA PHE A 430 -1.44 12.87 16.97
C PHE A 430 -1.65 11.99 18.20
N SER A 431 -1.16 10.76 18.16
CA SER A 431 -1.17 9.84 19.30
C SER A 431 0.15 9.08 19.44
N ILE A 432 0.44 8.61 20.64
CA ILE A 432 1.64 7.83 20.99
C ILE A 432 1.21 6.52 21.64
N SER A 433 1.74 5.39 21.20
CA SER A 433 1.42 4.08 21.75
C SER A 433 2.60 3.10 21.61
N PRO A 434 2.90 2.28 22.63
CA PRO A 434 2.37 2.36 23.99
C PRO A 434 2.83 3.62 24.71
N ASN A 435 2.09 4.06 25.70
CA ASN A 435 2.49 5.16 26.59
C ASN A 435 1.86 4.92 27.97
N PRO A 436 2.63 4.50 28.99
CA PRO A 436 4.11 4.44 29.07
C PRO A 436 4.78 3.41 28.16
N ASN A 437 6.08 3.60 27.89
CA ASN A 437 6.91 2.72 27.05
C ASN A 437 8.35 2.62 27.60
N ASN A 438 9.15 1.76 27.01
CA ASN A 438 10.57 1.53 27.37
C ASN A 438 11.56 2.34 26.52
N GLY A 439 11.10 3.38 25.84
CA GLY A 439 11.86 4.15 24.85
C GLY A 439 11.57 3.71 23.40
N ASN A 440 10.75 2.68 23.21
CA ASN A 440 10.25 2.24 21.92
C ASN A 440 8.74 2.49 21.87
N PHE A 441 8.31 3.27 20.89
CA PHE A 441 6.92 3.64 20.74
C PHE A 441 6.60 3.95 19.28
N LYS A 442 5.34 3.88 18.92
CA LYS A 442 4.83 4.39 17.65
C LYS A 442 4.12 5.71 17.85
N ILE A 443 4.27 6.59 16.89
CA ILE A 443 3.41 7.74 16.74
C ILE A 443 2.46 7.49 15.58
N MET A 444 1.20 7.83 15.77
CA MET A 444 0.20 7.89 14.72
C MET A 444 -0.20 9.35 14.56
N TYR A 445 -0.22 9.83 13.34
CA TYR A 445 -0.50 11.23 13.03
C TYR A 445 -1.22 11.37 11.70
N LEU A 446 -1.94 12.46 11.56
CA LEU A 446 -2.54 12.86 10.30
C LEU A 446 -2.08 14.28 10.02
N LEU A 447 -1.25 14.45 9.02
CA LEU A 447 -0.83 15.77 8.55
C LEU A 447 -1.83 16.30 7.52
N PRO A 448 -1.93 17.65 7.36
CA PRO A 448 -2.64 18.21 6.23
C PRO A 448 -2.09 17.65 4.91
N GLN A 449 -2.96 17.50 3.92
CA GLN A 449 -2.60 16.94 2.63
C GLN A 449 -1.44 17.72 2.00
N ASN A 450 -0.44 17.02 1.48
CA ASN A 450 0.79 17.58 0.90
C ASN A 450 1.71 18.33 1.90
N SER A 451 1.52 18.17 3.20
CA SER A 451 2.33 18.83 4.22
C SER A 451 3.34 17.88 4.84
N LYS A 452 4.59 18.31 4.92
CA LYS A 452 5.61 17.61 5.70
C LYS A 452 5.45 17.97 7.17
N GLY A 453 5.72 17.02 8.05
CA GLY A 453 5.77 17.28 9.49
C GLY A 453 7.18 17.17 10.04
N ILE A 454 7.37 17.72 11.23
CA ILE A 454 8.57 17.52 12.02
C ILE A 454 8.15 17.00 13.38
N LEU A 455 8.68 15.82 13.73
CA LEU A 455 8.59 15.27 15.07
C LEU A 455 9.77 15.74 15.89
N GLU A 456 9.51 16.25 17.08
CA GLU A 456 10.53 16.61 18.06
C GLU A 456 10.15 16.05 19.45
N VAL A 457 11.15 15.56 20.18
CA VAL A 457 10.97 15.13 21.57
C VAL A 457 11.84 16.02 22.45
N PHE A 458 11.24 16.60 23.48
CA PHE A 458 11.88 17.50 24.41
C PHE A 458 11.93 16.91 25.80
N ASP A 459 13.00 17.16 26.53
CA ASP A 459 13.08 16.89 27.97
C ASP A 459 12.27 17.92 28.78
N ILE A 460 12.25 17.73 30.10
CA ILE A 460 11.51 18.62 31.02
C ILE A 460 12.04 20.06 31.06
N ASN A 461 13.27 20.28 30.59
CA ASN A 461 13.89 21.61 30.50
C ASN A 461 13.66 22.29 29.14
N GLY A 462 12.90 21.65 28.23
CA GLY A 462 12.64 22.14 26.90
C GLY A 462 13.78 21.93 25.90
N LYS A 463 14.78 21.12 26.23
CA LYS A 463 15.87 20.78 25.31
C LYS A 463 15.38 19.68 24.34
N ALA A 464 15.51 19.94 23.04
CA ALA A 464 15.24 18.93 22.02
C ALA A 464 16.29 17.80 22.10
N ILE A 465 15.81 16.58 22.30
CA ILE A 465 16.63 15.35 22.42
C ILE A 465 16.48 14.43 21.21
N TYR A 466 15.46 14.67 20.41
CA TYR A 466 15.22 13.94 19.17
C TYR A 466 14.47 14.80 18.18
N LYS A 467 14.80 14.65 16.88
CA LYS A 467 14.13 15.31 15.78
C LYS A 467 14.10 14.43 14.53
N GLN A 468 12.94 14.35 13.88
CA GLN A 468 12.73 13.57 12.66
C GLN A 468 11.74 14.27 11.74
N ASN A 469 12.02 14.26 10.43
CA ASN A 469 11.05 14.67 9.41
C ASN A 469 10.00 13.59 9.22
N LEU A 470 8.73 14.00 9.16
CA LEU A 470 7.60 13.11 8.89
C LEU A 470 7.15 13.29 7.44
N PRO A 471 7.12 12.21 6.66
CA PRO A 471 6.61 12.24 5.28
C PRO A 471 5.13 12.64 5.27
N PRO A 472 4.66 13.38 4.25
CA PRO A 472 3.29 13.91 4.21
C PRO A 472 2.21 12.82 4.13
N TRP A 473 2.56 11.65 3.60
CA TRP A 473 1.61 10.55 3.37
C TRP A 473 1.74 9.41 4.38
N SER A 474 2.72 9.49 5.25
CA SER A 474 2.87 8.55 6.36
C SER A 474 1.91 8.94 7.47
N THR A 475 1.19 7.97 7.98
CA THR A 475 0.26 8.14 9.12
C THR A 475 0.81 7.53 10.40
N MET A 476 1.95 6.87 10.31
CA MET A 476 2.58 6.19 11.44
C MET A 476 4.11 6.21 11.29
N GLN A 477 4.81 6.40 12.41
CA GLN A 477 6.25 6.21 12.51
C GLN A 477 6.59 5.46 13.79
N TYR A 478 7.56 4.55 13.69
CA TYR A 478 8.18 3.91 14.84
C TYR A 478 9.38 4.71 15.29
N ILE A 479 9.43 4.97 16.57
CA ILE A 479 10.50 5.73 17.21
C ILE A 479 11.19 4.81 18.22
N SER A 480 12.52 4.69 18.09
CA SER A 480 13.34 3.89 18.99
C SER A 480 14.37 4.81 19.66
N LEU A 481 14.17 5.07 20.92
CA LEU A 481 15.04 5.91 21.77
C LEU A 481 15.43 5.13 23.04
N PRO A 482 16.12 3.98 22.92
CA PRO A 482 16.38 3.09 24.05
C PRO A 482 17.31 3.71 25.11
N LYS A 483 18.01 4.79 24.78
CA LYS A 483 18.89 5.52 25.70
C LYS A 483 18.17 6.56 26.56
N LEU A 484 16.87 6.83 26.32
CA LEU A 484 16.12 7.75 27.18
C LEU A 484 16.05 7.22 28.61
N ALA A 485 16.27 8.09 29.59
CA ALA A 485 16.07 7.79 31.00
C ALA A 485 14.56 7.62 31.30
N ASN A 486 14.25 6.94 32.41
CA ASN A 486 12.88 6.92 32.93
C ASN A 486 12.46 8.35 33.26
N GLY A 487 11.28 8.74 32.76
CA GLY A 487 10.83 10.11 32.96
C GLY A 487 9.69 10.51 32.03
N VAL A 488 9.38 11.79 32.06
CA VAL A 488 8.33 12.42 31.26
C VAL A 488 8.98 13.37 30.25
N TYR A 489 8.55 13.25 29.03
CA TYR A 489 9.03 14.04 27.89
C TYR A 489 7.84 14.69 27.19
N ASN A 490 8.10 15.76 26.45
CA ASN A 490 7.11 16.36 25.58
C ASN A 490 7.43 16.01 24.12
N CYS A 491 6.49 15.35 23.46
CA CYS A 491 6.59 14.94 22.07
C CYS A 491 5.72 15.87 21.24
N THR A 492 6.29 16.53 20.23
CA THR A 492 5.64 17.54 19.42
C THR A 492 5.71 17.15 17.95
N ILE A 493 4.61 17.29 17.23
CA ILE A 493 4.60 17.27 15.77
C ILE A 493 4.20 18.67 15.29
N THR A 494 5.01 19.26 14.40
CA THR A 494 4.70 20.54 13.75
C THR A 494 4.53 20.34 12.25
N SER A 495 3.54 21.02 11.67
CA SER A 495 3.29 21.05 10.22
C SER A 495 2.58 22.35 9.86
N ASN A 496 3.01 23.05 8.82
CA ASN A 496 2.41 24.31 8.34
C ASN A 496 2.16 25.37 9.43
N ASN A 497 3.13 25.55 10.36
CA ASN A 497 3.04 26.44 11.52
C ASN A 497 2.00 26.05 12.58
N GLU A 498 1.39 24.88 12.47
CA GLU A 498 0.56 24.29 13.53
C GLU A 498 1.35 23.21 14.28
N GLY A 499 1.15 23.11 15.59
CA GLY A 499 1.85 22.15 16.43
C GLY A 499 0.89 21.41 17.36
N MET A 500 1.12 20.11 17.51
CA MET A 500 0.45 19.27 18.50
C MET A 500 1.47 18.71 19.48
N HIS A 501 1.05 18.61 20.73
CA HIS A 501 1.87 18.13 21.81
C HIS A 501 1.23 16.93 22.49
N LYS A 502 2.03 15.93 22.82
CA LYS A 502 1.65 14.79 23.64
C LYS A 502 2.72 14.47 24.66
N LYS A 503 2.26 14.13 25.85
CA LYS A 503 3.13 13.63 26.91
C LYS A 503 3.62 12.22 26.54
N LEU A 504 4.93 12.03 26.56
CA LEU A 504 5.60 10.73 26.41
C LEU A 504 6.13 10.31 27.77
N VAL A 505 5.74 9.16 28.24
CA VAL A 505 6.22 8.58 29.51
C VAL A 505 7.12 7.40 29.20
N VAL A 506 8.38 7.47 29.63
CA VAL A 506 9.34 6.38 29.52
C VAL A 506 9.50 5.71 30.88
N PHE A 507 9.27 4.44 30.93
CA PHE A 507 9.45 3.59 32.11
C PHE A 507 10.09 2.27 31.68
N LYS A 508 11.24 1.95 32.23
CA LYS A 508 11.99 0.71 32.05
C LYS A 508 12.10 0.01 33.38
N GLU A 509 11.76 -1.25 33.40
CA GLU A 509 11.98 -2.14 34.54
C GLU A 509 13.47 -2.45 34.77
#